data_dcd0fd61f2c2e6dce31365bfed5f3c5f
#
_entry.id   dcd0fd61f2c2e6dce31365bfed5f3c5f
#
_cell.length_a   1.000
_cell.length_b   1.000
_cell.length_c   1.000
_cell.angle_alpha   90.00
_cell.angle_beta   90.00
_cell.angle_gamma   90.00
#
_symmetry.space_group_name_H-M   'P 1'
#
loop_
_entity.id
_entity.type
_entity.pdbx_description
1 polymer ?
#
loop_
_entity_poly.entity_id
_entity_poly.type
_entity_poly.pdbx_seq_one_letter_code
_entity_poly.pdbx_strand_id
1 'polypeptide(L)'
;STAATGEEALAILGRQKIAGMLLDVRMPGLSGIDLVPQALELEPHLAILMLTAVTEATTAALCMQRGAFEYLIKPIDLVDLGRALERALRRRASQMETAQVNQWLKKAVAIRAAEVRRERATLERVTIATLEVLVNALEAKDPFSRGHSARVADLSAMIASELQLSDEDIEIIRTAGRLHDIGKIGIREEVLAKQGPLTPAEYEHVKDHVIIGTQILAPLAHLHGAIVCMRSHHERWDGDGYPDRL
;
A
#
# COMPACT_ATOMS: atom_id res chain seq x y z
N SER A 1 -33.88 12.89 -29.83
CA SER A 1 -34.12 14.28 -29.40
C SER A 1 -33.34 15.22 -30.31
N THR A 2 -33.86 16.41 -30.58
CA THR A 2 -33.21 17.47 -31.33
C THR A 2 -33.13 18.72 -30.47
N ALA A 3 -32.09 19.52 -30.63
CA ALA A 3 -31.89 20.80 -29.99
C ALA A 3 -31.51 21.85 -31.03
N ALA A 4 -32.05 23.05 -30.90
CA ALA A 4 -31.77 24.17 -31.83
C ALA A 4 -30.55 25.00 -31.36
N THR A 5 -30.19 24.93 -30.06
CA THR A 5 -29.07 25.67 -29.48
C THR A 5 -28.21 24.76 -28.59
N GLY A 6 -26.99 25.21 -28.28
CA GLY A 6 -26.09 24.48 -27.38
C GLY A 6 -26.65 24.35 -25.96
N GLU A 7 -27.30 25.40 -25.46
CA GLU A 7 -27.91 25.38 -24.11
C GLU A 7 -29.07 24.37 -24.01
N GLU A 8 -29.89 24.28 -25.07
CA GLU A 8 -30.95 23.28 -25.15
C GLU A 8 -30.37 21.86 -25.18
N ALA A 9 -29.28 21.63 -25.92
CA ALA A 9 -28.60 20.37 -26.00
C ALA A 9 -28.05 19.95 -24.61
N LEU A 10 -27.41 20.85 -23.85
CA LEU A 10 -26.95 20.60 -22.48
C LEU A 10 -28.13 20.31 -21.54
N ALA A 11 -29.24 21.02 -21.68
CA ALA A 11 -30.44 20.78 -20.87
C ALA A 11 -31.03 19.37 -21.11
N ILE A 12 -30.98 18.88 -22.36
CA ILE A 12 -31.39 17.51 -22.70
C ILE A 12 -30.45 16.48 -22.11
N LEU A 13 -29.13 16.68 -22.23
CA LEU A 13 -28.09 15.80 -21.67
C LEU A 13 -28.23 15.67 -20.15
N GLY A 14 -28.56 16.75 -19.44
CA GLY A 14 -28.79 16.74 -18.00
C GLY A 14 -30.05 15.94 -17.55
N ARG A 15 -30.99 15.70 -18.48
CA ARG A 15 -32.26 15.01 -18.18
C ARG A 15 -32.34 13.59 -18.72
N GLN A 16 -31.57 13.27 -19.75
CA GLN A 16 -31.64 12.00 -20.46
C GLN A 16 -30.22 11.46 -20.73
N LYS A 17 -30.04 10.15 -20.54
CA LYS A 17 -28.80 9.48 -20.95
C LYS A 17 -28.76 9.35 -22.46
N ILE A 18 -27.86 10.05 -23.09
CA ILE A 18 -27.65 10.05 -24.53
C ILE A 18 -26.36 9.28 -24.84
N ALA A 19 -26.44 8.37 -25.80
CA ALA A 19 -25.27 7.56 -26.17
C ALA A 19 -24.40 8.25 -27.24
N GLY A 20 -25.02 9.02 -28.12
CA GLY A 20 -24.33 9.71 -29.19
C GLY A 20 -25.03 11.03 -29.58
N MET A 21 -24.24 11.98 -29.99
CA MET A 21 -24.70 13.31 -30.39
C MET A 21 -24.08 13.71 -31.74
N LEU A 22 -24.92 14.19 -32.66
CA LEU A 22 -24.49 14.88 -33.86
C LEU A 22 -24.51 16.36 -33.57
N LEU A 23 -23.38 17.03 -33.71
CA LEU A 23 -23.21 18.41 -33.31
C LEU A 23 -22.67 19.26 -34.47
N ASP A 24 -23.42 20.26 -34.88
CA ASP A 24 -22.93 21.22 -35.87
C ASP A 24 -21.86 22.14 -35.25
N VAL A 25 -20.79 22.39 -35.98
CA VAL A 25 -19.75 23.34 -35.56
C VAL A 25 -20.32 24.77 -35.50
N ARG A 26 -21.16 25.15 -36.45
CA ARG A 26 -21.73 26.49 -36.53
C ARG A 26 -23.17 26.49 -36.05
N MET A 27 -23.38 26.95 -34.83
CA MET A 27 -24.69 27.11 -34.22
C MET A 27 -24.87 28.54 -33.70
N PRO A 28 -26.13 29.04 -33.60
CA PRO A 28 -26.40 30.28 -32.88
C PRO A 28 -26.00 30.21 -31.43
N GLY A 29 -25.37 31.26 -30.91
CA GLY A 29 -24.93 31.31 -29.50
C GLY A 29 -23.60 30.59 -29.30
N LEU A 30 -23.60 29.54 -28.47
CA LEU A 30 -22.41 28.73 -28.16
C LEU A 30 -22.00 27.89 -29.38
N SER A 31 -20.71 27.98 -29.78
CA SER A 31 -20.21 27.18 -30.89
C SER A 31 -20.23 25.70 -30.56
N GLY A 32 -20.45 24.82 -31.56
CA GLY A 32 -20.40 23.39 -31.34
C GLY A 32 -19.06 22.90 -30.73
N ILE A 33 -17.96 23.55 -31.11
CA ILE A 33 -16.63 23.20 -30.55
C ILE A 33 -16.53 23.50 -29.05
N ASP A 34 -17.09 24.61 -28.59
CA ASP A 34 -17.07 25.00 -27.19
C ASP A 34 -18.09 24.23 -26.34
N LEU A 35 -19.08 23.62 -26.99
CA LEU A 35 -20.06 22.75 -26.37
C LEU A 35 -19.48 21.37 -26.02
N VAL A 36 -18.54 20.85 -26.82
CA VAL A 36 -17.98 19.50 -26.63
C VAL A 36 -17.49 19.25 -25.19
N PRO A 37 -16.59 20.06 -24.58
CA PRO A 37 -16.12 19.80 -23.22
C PRO A 37 -17.26 19.85 -22.21
N GLN A 38 -18.21 20.77 -22.32
CA GLN A 38 -19.35 20.89 -21.42
C GLN A 38 -20.29 19.67 -21.50
N ALA A 39 -20.49 19.14 -22.71
CA ALA A 39 -21.28 17.93 -22.92
C ALA A 39 -20.59 16.69 -22.33
N LEU A 40 -19.24 16.61 -22.39
CA LEU A 40 -18.45 15.54 -21.83
C LEU A 40 -18.32 15.63 -20.30
N GLU A 41 -18.45 16.81 -19.70
CA GLU A 41 -18.58 16.94 -18.24
C GLU A 41 -19.88 16.32 -17.72
N LEU A 42 -20.99 16.44 -18.48
CA LEU A 42 -22.27 15.84 -18.12
C LEU A 42 -22.33 14.34 -18.42
N GLU A 43 -21.80 13.92 -19.54
CA GLU A 43 -21.75 12.52 -19.98
C GLU A 43 -20.34 12.20 -20.52
N PRO A 44 -19.41 11.74 -19.66
CA PRO A 44 -18.00 11.54 -20.02
C PRO A 44 -17.75 10.55 -21.16
N HIS A 45 -18.72 9.70 -21.44
CA HIS A 45 -18.63 8.70 -22.51
C HIS A 45 -19.55 9.02 -23.70
N LEU A 46 -20.02 10.25 -23.84
CA LEU A 46 -20.87 10.66 -24.97
C LEU A 46 -20.09 10.56 -26.29
N ALA A 47 -20.63 9.83 -27.26
CA ALA A 47 -20.05 9.74 -28.59
C ALA A 47 -20.47 10.98 -29.40
N ILE A 48 -19.58 11.99 -29.55
CA ILE A 48 -19.86 13.24 -30.26
C ILE A 48 -19.28 13.18 -31.68
N LEU A 49 -20.14 13.30 -32.70
CA LEU A 49 -19.76 13.48 -34.09
C LEU A 49 -20.00 14.92 -34.47
N MET A 50 -18.94 15.60 -34.91
CA MET A 50 -19.03 16.99 -35.35
C MET A 50 -19.43 17.05 -36.81
N LEU A 51 -20.38 17.93 -37.14
CA LEU A 51 -20.80 18.23 -38.49
C LEU A 51 -20.25 19.60 -38.91
N THR A 52 -19.53 19.69 -40.02
CA THR A 52 -18.92 20.96 -40.44
C THR A 52 -19.09 21.21 -41.91
N ALA A 53 -19.32 22.45 -42.30
CA ALA A 53 -19.25 22.93 -43.70
C ALA A 53 -17.82 23.39 -44.08
N VAL A 54 -16.89 23.39 -43.13
CA VAL A 54 -15.52 23.91 -43.26
C VAL A 54 -14.54 22.78 -43.49
N THR A 55 -13.75 22.87 -44.55
CA THR A 55 -12.73 21.89 -44.93
C THR A 55 -11.38 22.18 -44.27
N GLU A 56 -11.29 23.13 -43.33
CA GLU A 56 -10.04 23.52 -42.69
C GLU A 56 -9.58 22.44 -41.67
N ALA A 57 -8.37 21.93 -41.91
CA ALA A 57 -7.74 20.93 -41.04
C ALA A 57 -7.60 21.40 -39.57
N THR A 58 -7.44 22.70 -39.36
CA THR A 58 -7.35 23.32 -38.02
C THR A 58 -8.64 23.16 -37.23
N THR A 59 -9.80 23.34 -37.83
CA THR A 59 -11.13 23.16 -37.19
C THR A 59 -11.34 21.69 -36.82
N ALA A 60 -10.99 20.78 -37.71
CA ALA A 60 -11.09 19.34 -37.47
C ALA A 60 -10.18 18.89 -36.28
N ALA A 61 -8.91 19.35 -36.30
CA ALA A 61 -7.97 19.06 -35.22
C ALA A 61 -8.48 19.59 -33.85
N LEU A 62 -9.05 20.78 -33.82
CA LEU A 62 -9.61 21.39 -32.61
C LEU A 62 -10.82 20.61 -32.08
N CYS A 63 -11.72 20.13 -32.96
CA CYS A 63 -12.82 19.27 -32.55
C CYS A 63 -12.34 17.99 -31.87
N MET A 64 -11.32 17.31 -32.44
CA MET A 64 -10.75 16.09 -31.87
C MET A 64 -10.02 16.36 -30.57
N GLN A 65 -9.27 17.46 -30.45
CA GLN A 65 -8.61 17.86 -29.18
C GLN A 65 -9.59 18.14 -28.05
N ARG A 66 -10.78 18.67 -28.38
CA ARG A 66 -11.85 18.93 -27.42
C ARG A 66 -12.61 17.67 -26.98
N GLY A 67 -12.35 16.52 -27.63
CA GLY A 67 -12.92 15.25 -27.26
C GLY A 67 -14.02 14.71 -28.18
N ALA A 68 -14.23 15.30 -29.35
CA ALA A 68 -15.10 14.70 -30.35
C ALA A 68 -14.55 13.36 -30.85
N PHE A 69 -15.44 12.45 -31.22
CA PHE A 69 -15.04 11.12 -31.72
C PHE A 69 -14.61 11.15 -33.18
N GLU A 70 -15.34 11.94 -33.98
CA GLU A 70 -15.13 12.05 -35.41
C GLU A 70 -15.74 13.37 -35.91
N TYR A 71 -15.27 13.84 -37.04
CA TYR A 71 -15.90 14.96 -37.72
C TYR A 71 -16.32 14.56 -39.17
N LEU A 72 -17.42 15.10 -39.65
CA LEU A 72 -17.98 14.83 -40.94
C LEU A 72 -18.21 16.15 -41.70
N ILE A 73 -17.82 16.17 -42.96
CA ILE A 73 -17.95 17.38 -43.83
C ILE A 73 -19.29 17.32 -44.54
N LYS A 74 -20.03 18.42 -44.50
CA LYS A 74 -21.29 18.60 -45.26
C LYS A 74 -20.98 18.89 -46.75
N PRO A 75 -21.76 18.35 -47.71
CA PRO A 75 -22.94 17.51 -47.57
C PRO A 75 -22.57 16.06 -47.19
N ILE A 76 -23.36 15.41 -46.30
CA ILE A 76 -23.11 14.09 -45.79
C ILE A 76 -24.07 13.09 -46.38
N ASP A 77 -23.58 11.98 -46.90
CA ASP A 77 -24.40 10.84 -47.25
C ASP A 77 -24.90 10.10 -45.97
N LEU A 78 -26.15 9.68 -45.97
CA LEU A 78 -26.76 8.94 -44.88
C LEU A 78 -26.04 7.62 -44.58
N VAL A 79 -25.44 6.97 -45.56
CA VAL A 79 -24.67 5.75 -45.41
C VAL A 79 -23.37 6.03 -44.62
N ASP A 80 -22.68 7.12 -44.99
CA ASP A 80 -21.43 7.52 -44.30
C ASP A 80 -21.70 8.01 -42.88
N LEU A 81 -22.80 8.74 -42.67
CA LEU A 81 -23.26 9.13 -41.33
C LEU A 81 -23.56 7.89 -40.46
N GLY A 82 -24.26 6.93 -41.02
CA GLY A 82 -24.58 5.66 -40.32
C GLY A 82 -23.30 4.92 -39.88
N ARG A 83 -22.34 4.79 -40.79
CA ARG A 83 -21.03 4.14 -40.50
C ARG A 83 -20.23 4.89 -39.46
N ALA A 84 -20.19 6.22 -39.51
CA ALA A 84 -19.50 7.02 -38.52
C ALA A 84 -20.15 6.89 -37.15
N LEU A 85 -21.46 6.91 -37.05
CA LEU A 85 -22.22 6.72 -35.83
C LEU A 85 -21.97 5.33 -35.24
N GLU A 86 -21.98 4.29 -36.06
CA GLU A 86 -21.65 2.93 -35.57
C GLU A 86 -20.24 2.84 -35.01
N ARG A 87 -19.24 3.43 -35.68
CA ARG A 87 -17.85 3.46 -35.17
C ARG A 87 -17.78 4.17 -33.83
N ALA A 88 -18.41 5.33 -33.71
CA ALA A 88 -18.42 6.12 -32.49
C ALA A 88 -19.10 5.39 -31.33
N LEU A 89 -20.23 4.75 -31.56
CA LEU A 89 -20.96 3.98 -30.55
C LEU A 89 -20.19 2.71 -30.12
N ARG A 90 -19.55 1.99 -31.05
CA ARG A 90 -18.70 0.83 -30.72
C ARG A 90 -17.50 1.26 -29.85
N ARG A 91 -16.84 2.34 -30.21
CA ARG A 91 -15.72 2.88 -29.43
C ARG A 91 -16.17 3.32 -28.04
N ARG A 92 -17.33 3.99 -27.93
CA ARG A 92 -17.95 4.32 -26.65
C ARG A 92 -18.18 3.07 -25.78
N ALA A 93 -18.79 2.03 -26.35
CA ALA A 93 -19.04 0.78 -25.62
C ALA A 93 -17.75 0.15 -25.09
N SER A 94 -16.71 0.08 -25.92
CA SER A 94 -15.39 -0.44 -25.51
C SER A 94 -14.75 0.41 -24.41
N GLN A 95 -14.85 1.74 -24.46
CA GLN A 95 -14.34 2.62 -23.40
C GLN A 95 -15.09 2.42 -22.08
N MET A 96 -16.41 2.27 -22.11
CA MET A 96 -17.21 2.01 -20.92
C MET A 96 -16.88 0.66 -20.30
N GLU A 97 -16.73 -0.38 -21.11
CA GLU A 97 -16.32 -1.72 -20.65
C GLU A 97 -14.94 -1.66 -20.01
N THR A 98 -13.97 -1.01 -20.65
CA THR A 98 -12.62 -0.82 -20.09
C THR A 98 -12.66 -0.05 -18.78
N ALA A 99 -13.47 0.99 -18.67
CA ALA A 99 -13.62 1.77 -17.44
C ALA A 99 -14.22 0.92 -16.30
N GLN A 100 -15.23 0.09 -16.59
CA GLN A 100 -15.83 -0.83 -15.63
C GLN A 100 -14.84 -1.89 -15.14
N VAL A 101 -14.10 -2.52 -16.06
CA VAL A 101 -13.06 -3.51 -15.73
C VAL A 101 -11.97 -2.87 -14.86
N ASN A 102 -11.50 -1.69 -15.22
CA ASN A 102 -10.49 -0.97 -14.43
C ASN A 102 -10.98 -0.62 -13.02
N GLN A 103 -12.25 -0.22 -12.88
CA GLN A 103 -12.84 0.06 -11.58
C GLN A 103 -12.96 -1.21 -10.73
N TRP A 104 -13.37 -2.32 -11.35
CA TRP A 104 -13.43 -3.62 -10.68
C TRP A 104 -12.04 -4.09 -10.24
N LEU A 105 -11.04 -4.00 -11.13
CA LEU A 105 -9.64 -4.36 -10.81
C LEU A 105 -9.08 -3.54 -9.64
N LYS A 106 -9.31 -2.22 -9.65
CA LYS A 106 -8.88 -1.36 -8.53
C LYS A 106 -9.47 -1.81 -7.19
N LYS A 107 -10.76 -2.16 -7.17
CA LYS A 107 -11.43 -2.67 -5.97
C LYS A 107 -10.86 -4.03 -5.54
N ALA A 108 -10.69 -4.95 -6.49
CA ALA A 108 -10.15 -6.29 -6.21
C ALA A 108 -8.71 -6.23 -5.66
N VAL A 109 -7.85 -5.38 -6.25
CA VAL A 109 -6.48 -5.15 -5.77
C VAL A 109 -6.48 -4.57 -4.35
N ALA A 110 -7.35 -3.59 -4.07
CA ALA A 110 -7.43 -2.99 -2.74
C ALA A 110 -7.85 -4.01 -1.67
N ILE A 111 -8.85 -4.86 -1.97
CA ILE A 111 -9.30 -5.94 -1.07
C ILE A 111 -8.15 -6.92 -0.83
N ARG A 112 -7.52 -7.42 -1.91
CA ARG A 112 -6.43 -8.39 -1.78
C ARG A 112 -5.23 -7.85 -1.02
N ALA A 113 -4.87 -6.58 -1.24
CA ALA A 113 -3.81 -5.92 -0.49
C ALA A 113 -4.13 -5.81 1.02
N ALA A 114 -5.39 -5.57 1.37
CA ALA A 114 -5.82 -5.56 2.77
C ALA A 114 -5.75 -6.95 3.42
N GLU A 115 -6.16 -8.00 2.70
CA GLU A 115 -6.05 -9.41 3.15
C GLU A 115 -4.60 -9.80 3.41
N VAL A 116 -3.71 -9.54 2.43
CA VAL A 116 -2.27 -9.86 2.56
C VAL A 116 -1.65 -9.14 3.75
N ARG A 117 -1.97 -7.86 3.97
CA ARG A 117 -1.50 -7.12 5.17
C ARG A 117 -1.97 -7.77 6.46
N ARG A 118 -3.23 -8.20 6.52
CA ARG A 118 -3.80 -8.87 7.71
C ARG A 118 -3.16 -10.23 7.96
N GLU A 119 -2.97 -11.03 6.92
CA GLU A 119 -2.29 -12.33 7.01
C GLU A 119 -0.85 -12.15 7.51
N ARG A 120 -0.12 -11.17 6.94
CA ARG A 120 1.25 -10.86 7.36
C ARG A 120 1.33 -10.47 8.83
N ALA A 121 0.50 -9.54 9.29
CA ALA A 121 0.45 -9.14 10.69
C ALA A 121 0.12 -10.31 11.63
N THR A 122 -0.74 -11.24 11.18
CA THR A 122 -1.05 -12.45 11.95
C THR A 122 0.17 -13.38 12.05
N LEU A 123 0.87 -13.60 10.93
CA LEU A 123 2.09 -14.42 10.91
C LEU A 123 3.19 -13.83 11.81
N GLU A 124 3.43 -12.53 11.72
CA GLU A 124 4.41 -11.83 12.57
C GLU A 124 4.08 -12.03 14.06
N ARG A 125 2.82 -11.88 14.45
CA ARG A 125 2.37 -12.10 15.83
C ARG A 125 2.53 -13.55 16.28
N VAL A 126 2.19 -14.53 15.44
CA VAL A 126 2.35 -15.95 15.76
C VAL A 126 3.83 -16.30 15.90
N THR A 127 4.69 -15.72 15.05
CA THR A 127 6.14 -15.91 15.15
C THR A 127 6.66 -15.43 16.49
N ILE A 128 6.32 -14.22 16.93
CA ILE A 128 6.75 -13.69 18.24
C ILE A 128 6.24 -14.58 19.37
N ALA A 129 4.96 -14.94 19.37
CA ALA A 129 4.40 -15.81 20.40
C ALA A 129 5.10 -17.18 20.47
N THR A 130 5.50 -17.75 19.32
CA THR A 130 6.25 -19.00 19.26
C THR A 130 7.64 -18.85 19.88
N LEU A 131 8.33 -17.75 19.57
CA LEU A 131 9.64 -17.45 20.17
C LEU A 131 9.55 -17.25 21.67
N GLU A 132 8.51 -16.58 22.17
CA GLU A 132 8.26 -16.43 23.60
C GLU A 132 8.07 -17.79 24.31
N VAL A 133 7.35 -18.72 23.67
CA VAL A 133 7.22 -20.09 24.21
C VAL A 133 8.59 -20.78 24.33
N LEU A 134 9.47 -20.58 23.32
CA LEU A 134 10.83 -21.14 23.40
C LEU A 134 11.67 -20.50 24.51
N VAL A 135 11.60 -19.19 24.69
CA VAL A 135 12.28 -18.48 25.79
C VAL A 135 11.75 -18.99 27.15
N ASN A 136 10.43 -19.09 27.30
CA ASN A 136 9.82 -19.62 28.52
C ASN A 136 10.26 -21.07 28.80
N ALA A 137 10.44 -21.89 27.77
CA ALA A 137 10.95 -23.26 27.92
C ALA A 137 12.43 -23.30 28.37
N LEU A 138 13.24 -22.34 27.88
CA LEU A 138 14.63 -22.19 28.36
C LEU A 138 14.67 -21.74 29.82
N GLU A 139 13.87 -20.72 30.18
CA GLU A 139 13.79 -20.22 31.55
C GLU A 139 13.23 -21.29 32.55
N ALA A 140 12.41 -22.22 32.06
CA ALA A 140 11.87 -23.29 32.92
C ALA A 140 12.96 -24.25 33.45
N LYS A 141 14.12 -24.30 32.79
CA LYS A 141 15.28 -25.09 33.24
C LYS A 141 16.05 -24.43 34.38
N ASP A 142 15.94 -23.11 34.51
CA ASP A 142 16.59 -22.34 35.59
C ASP A 142 15.53 -21.71 36.49
N PRO A 143 15.42 -22.18 37.75
CA PRO A 143 14.44 -21.68 38.72
C PRO A 143 14.54 -20.16 38.99
N PHE A 144 15.74 -19.56 38.82
CA PHE A 144 15.99 -18.15 39.09
C PHE A 144 15.61 -17.27 37.89
N SER A 145 15.59 -17.81 36.67
CA SER A 145 15.26 -17.10 35.45
C SER A 145 13.77 -17.12 35.10
N ARG A 146 12.96 -17.91 35.81
CA ARG A 146 11.53 -18.07 35.50
C ARG A 146 10.78 -16.73 35.45
N GLY A 147 10.22 -16.39 34.30
CA GLY A 147 9.51 -15.12 34.04
C GLY A 147 10.41 -13.89 34.01
N HIS A 148 11.73 -14.06 33.95
CA HIS A 148 12.70 -12.96 33.86
C HIS A 148 12.48 -12.13 32.61
N SER A 149 12.44 -12.74 31.43
CA SER A 149 12.30 -12.02 30.14
C SER A 149 10.98 -11.26 30.05
N ALA A 150 9.89 -11.79 30.63
CA ALA A 150 8.64 -11.08 30.72
C ALA A 150 8.75 -9.81 31.57
N ARG A 151 9.36 -9.92 32.77
CA ARG A 151 9.58 -8.77 33.67
C ARG A 151 10.48 -7.70 33.01
N VAL A 152 11.57 -8.12 32.37
CA VAL A 152 12.46 -7.20 31.63
C VAL A 152 11.70 -6.48 30.52
N ALA A 153 10.92 -7.18 29.73
CA ALA A 153 10.12 -6.59 28.65
C ALA A 153 9.13 -5.54 29.17
N ASP A 154 8.40 -5.87 30.25
CA ASP A 154 7.39 -4.96 30.79
C ASP A 154 8.03 -3.71 31.42
N LEU A 155 9.12 -3.88 32.18
CA LEU A 155 9.84 -2.74 32.78
C LEU A 155 10.49 -1.86 31.71
N SER A 156 11.13 -2.44 30.71
CA SER A 156 11.73 -1.68 29.61
C SER A 156 10.69 -0.90 28.81
N ALA A 157 9.52 -1.49 28.55
CA ALA A 157 8.42 -0.82 27.88
C ALA A 157 7.83 0.32 28.74
N MET A 158 7.73 0.15 30.06
CA MET A 158 7.31 1.23 30.96
C MET A 158 8.29 2.40 30.94
N ILE A 159 9.60 2.13 31.00
CA ILE A 159 10.63 3.17 30.90
C ILE A 159 10.56 3.89 29.55
N ALA A 160 10.41 3.16 28.46
CA ALA A 160 10.28 3.71 27.11
C ALA A 160 9.04 4.63 26.99
N SER A 161 7.93 4.26 27.60
CA SER A 161 6.71 5.07 27.67
C SER A 161 6.93 6.36 28.48
N GLU A 162 7.58 6.31 29.62
CA GLU A 162 7.92 7.50 30.43
C GLU A 162 8.88 8.44 29.69
N LEU A 163 9.74 7.90 28.85
CA LEU A 163 10.61 8.68 27.95
C LEU A 163 9.88 9.21 26.71
N GLN A 164 8.58 8.98 26.58
CA GLN A 164 7.73 9.44 25.48
C GLN A 164 8.19 8.95 24.10
N LEU A 165 8.72 7.73 24.03
CA LEU A 165 9.02 7.08 22.76
C LEU A 165 7.74 6.75 21.99
N SER A 166 7.86 6.51 20.69
CA SER A 166 6.71 6.12 19.87
C SER A 166 6.16 4.73 20.28
N ASP A 167 4.87 4.48 20.02
CA ASP A 167 4.26 3.16 20.27
C ASP A 167 5.02 2.05 19.54
N GLU A 168 5.56 2.33 18.35
CA GLU A 168 6.37 1.39 17.58
C GLU A 168 7.69 1.07 18.31
N ASP A 169 8.41 2.07 18.81
CA ASP A 169 9.65 1.88 19.56
C ASP A 169 9.40 1.13 20.87
N ILE A 170 8.31 1.44 21.57
CA ILE A 170 7.91 0.73 22.79
C ILE A 170 7.71 -0.76 22.53
N GLU A 171 7.02 -1.12 21.44
CA GLU A 171 6.82 -2.53 21.07
C GLU A 171 8.11 -3.23 20.61
N ILE A 172 9.00 -2.51 19.93
CA ILE A 172 10.35 -2.99 19.59
C ILE A 172 11.13 -3.33 20.88
N ILE A 173 11.16 -2.41 21.84
CA ILE A 173 11.85 -2.59 23.13
C ILE A 173 11.24 -3.72 23.94
N ARG A 174 9.92 -3.81 23.99
CA ARG A 174 9.19 -4.92 24.65
C ARG A 174 9.58 -6.27 24.05
N THR A 175 9.58 -6.36 22.71
CA THR A 175 9.96 -7.57 21.99
C THR A 175 11.42 -7.93 22.22
N ALA A 176 12.32 -6.94 22.21
CA ALA A 176 13.73 -7.15 22.55
C ALA A 176 13.91 -7.71 23.96
N GLY A 177 13.23 -7.13 24.96
CA GLY A 177 13.27 -7.60 26.34
C GLY A 177 12.76 -9.03 26.50
N ARG A 178 11.76 -9.45 25.71
CA ARG A 178 11.26 -10.84 25.73
C ARG A 178 12.24 -11.83 25.12
N LEU A 179 13.05 -11.43 24.16
CA LEU A 179 13.90 -12.29 23.35
C LEU A 179 15.40 -12.18 23.68
N HIS A 180 15.81 -11.24 24.53
CA HIS A 180 17.22 -10.89 24.74
C HIS A 180 18.11 -12.08 25.08
N ASP A 181 17.57 -13.04 25.78
CA ASP A 181 18.24 -14.23 26.30
C ASP A 181 18.06 -15.51 25.46
N ILE A 182 17.37 -15.42 24.27
CA ILE A 182 17.12 -16.61 23.45
C ILE A 182 18.40 -17.35 23.04
N GLY A 183 19.51 -16.62 22.90
CA GLY A 183 20.81 -17.20 22.55
C GLY A 183 21.41 -18.10 23.62
N LYS A 184 20.89 -18.12 24.85
CA LYS A 184 21.29 -19.06 25.89
C LYS A 184 21.07 -20.53 25.49
N ILE A 185 20.22 -20.77 24.47
CA ILE A 185 20.08 -22.12 23.89
C ILE A 185 21.41 -22.70 23.37
N GLY A 186 22.34 -21.85 22.95
CA GLY A 186 23.66 -22.25 22.47
C GLY A 186 24.74 -22.33 23.54
N ILE A 187 24.43 -22.00 24.79
CA ILE A 187 25.37 -22.06 25.90
C ILE A 187 25.29 -23.42 26.57
N ARG A 188 26.45 -23.96 26.94
CA ARG A 188 26.52 -25.26 27.58
C ARG A 188 25.73 -25.27 28.88
N GLU A 189 24.89 -26.30 29.08
CA GLU A 189 24.02 -26.45 30.25
C GLU A 189 24.80 -26.45 31.57
N GLU A 190 25.99 -27.07 31.58
CA GLU A 190 26.89 -27.12 32.74
C GLU A 190 27.34 -25.75 33.22
N VAL A 191 27.48 -24.79 32.26
CA VAL A 191 27.87 -23.41 32.56
C VAL A 191 26.68 -22.61 33.09
N LEU A 192 25.50 -22.78 32.48
CA LEU A 192 24.27 -22.11 32.93
C LEU A 192 23.78 -22.61 34.29
N ALA A 193 23.93 -23.91 34.59
CA ALA A 193 23.48 -24.51 35.83
C ALA A 193 24.52 -24.43 36.98
N LYS A 194 25.69 -23.84 36.74
CA LYS A 194 26.77 -23.79 37.70
C LYS A 194 26.40 -23.00 38.94
N GLN A 195 26.47 -23.67 40.09
CA GLN A 195 26.32 -23.02 41.40
C GLN A 195 27.67 -22.48 41.87
N GLY A 196 27.91 -21.20 41.63
CA GLY A 196 29.16 -20.54 42.03
C GLY A 196 29.70 -19.60 40.92
N PRO A 197 30.84 -18.96 41.18
CA PRO A 197 31.43 -18.05 40.21
C PRO A 197 31.88 -18.77 38.93
N LEU A 198 31.64 -18.13 37.78
CA LEU A 198 32.14 -18.60 36.50
C LEU A 198 33.66 -18.34 36.41
N THR A 199 34.38 -19.26 35.81
CA THR A 199 35.76 -18.98 35.36
C THR A 199 35.75 -17.96 34.23
N PRO A 200 36.88 -17.27 33.98
CA PRO A 200 36.97 -16.33 32.85
C PRO A 200 36.54 -16.94 31.49
N ALA A 201 36.93 -18.18 31.23
CA ALA A 201 36.58 -18.89 30.00
C ALA A 201 35.06 -19.21 29.89
N GLU A 202 34.44 -19.59 31.02
CA GLU A 202 32.99 -19.81 31.10
C GLU A 202 32.23 -18.50 30.93
N TYR A 203 32.72 -17.42 31.51
CA TYR A 203 32.10 -16.10 31.37
C TYR A 203 32.16 -15.60 29.92
N GLU A 204 33.30 -15.77 29.25
CA GLU A 204 33.39 -15.43 27.81
C GLU A 204 32.40 -16.29 27.00
N HIS A 205 32.27 -17.59 27.29
CA HIS A 205 31.29 -18.42 26.62
C HIS A 205 29.84 -17.98 26.88
N VAL A 206 29.50 -17.48 28.09
CA VAL A 206 28.17 -16.94 28.36
C VAL A 206 27.90 -15.70 27.53
N LYS A 207 28.88 -14.82 27.26
CA LYS A 207 28.73 -13.64 26.42
C LYS A 207 28.32 -13.98 24.99
N ASP A 208 28.67 -15.17 24.50
CA ASP A 208 28.31 -15.64 23.15
C ASP A 208 26.78 -15.65 22.92
N HIS A 209 25.96 -15.72 24.01
CA HIS A 209 24.51 -15.76 23.86
C HIS A 209 23.96 -14.56 23.10
N VAL A 210 24.58 -13.37 23.21
CA VAL A 210 24.17 -12.18 22.48
C VAL A 210 24.32 -12.40 20.97
N ILE A 211 25.47 -12.90 20.55
CA ILE A 211 25.76 -13.16 19.13
C ILE A 211 24.86 -14.30 18.61
N ILE A 212 24.77 -15.40 19.38
CA ILE A 212 23.94 -16.54 19.01
C ILE A 212 22.48 -16.12 18.87
N GLY A 213 21.96 -15.33 19.81
CA GLY A 213 20.59 -14.82 19.77
C GLY A 213 20.33 -13.96 18.52
N THR A 214 21.24 -13.05 18.19
CA THR A 214 21.13 -12.24 16.97
C THR A 214 21.17 -13.10 15.70
N GLN A 215 22.00 -14.15 15.65
CA GLN A 215 22.06 -15.07 14.52
C GLN A 215 20.79 -15.91 14.36
N ILE A 216 20.21 -16.39 15.46
CA ILE A 216 18.95 -17.16 15.47
C ILE A 216 17.82 -16.31 14.88
N LEU A 217 17.74 -15.03 15.23
CA LEU A 217 16.66 -14.14 14.82
C LEU A 217 16.92 -13.40 13.49
N ALA A 218 18.15 -13.38 13.00
CA ALA A 218 18.53 -12.68 11.77
C ALA A 218 17.65 -12.96 10.53
N PRO A 219 17.13 -14.20 10.30
CA PRO A 219 16.23 -14.46 9.19
C PRO A 219 14.87 -13.75 9.29
N LEU A 220 14.49 -13.24 10.47
CA LEU A 220 13.20 -12.62 10.74
C LEU A 220 13.29 -11.10 10.57
N ALA A 221 13.20 -10.63 9.32
CA ALA A 221 13.39 -9.22 8.96
C ALA A 221 12.49 -8.24 9.75
N HIS A 222 11.28 -8.65 10.15
CA HIS A 222 10.37 -7.83 10.94
C HIS A 222 10.83 -7.62 12.39
N LEU A 223 11.82 -8.39 12.88
CA LEU A 223 12.42 -8.24 14.21
C LEU A 223 13.71 -7.40 14.21
N HIS A 224 14.07 -6.78 13.08
CA HIS A 224 15.34 -6.04 12.94
C HIS A 224 15.57 -5.03 14.08
N GLY A 225 14.58 -4.21 14.41
CA GLY A 225 14.68 -3.24 15.52
C GLY A 225 14.92 -3.92 16.87
N ALA A 226 14.19 -5.01 17.16
CA ALA A 226 14.36 -5.77 18.38
C ALA A 226 15.75 -6.46 18.45
N ILE A 227 16.25 -6.97 17.32
CA ILE A 227 17.60 -7.57 17.22
C ILE A 227 18.68 -6.53 17.55
N VAL A 228 18.56 -5.30 17.08
CA VAL A 228 19.51 -4.22 17.41
C VAL A 228 19.50 -3.94 18.93
N CYS A 229 18.32 -3.79 19.53
CA CYS A 229 18.20 -3.57 20.97
C CYS A 229 18.77 -4.74 21.78
N MET A 230 18.40 -5.99 21.43
CA MET A 230 18.90 -7.16 22.16
C MET A 230 20.40 -7.40 21.98
N ARG A 231 21.00 -6.97 20.85
CA ARG A 231 22.44 -7.03 20.66
C ARG A 231 23.20 -6.17 21.66
N SER A 232 22.62 -5.04 22.05
CA SER A 232 23.25 -4.04 22.90
C SER A 232 22.85 -4.12 24.39
N HIS A 233 22.08 -5.14 24.81
CA HIS A 233 21.53 -5.19 26.17
C HIS A 233 22.59 -5.40 27.28
N HIS A 234 23.80 -5.80 26.91
CA HIS A 234 24.97 -5.89 27.81
C HIS A 234 26.02 -4.81 27.53
N GLU A 235 25.71 -3.85 26.66
CA GLU A 235 26.57 -2.68 26.52
C GLU A 235 26.52 -1.82 27.78
N ARG A 236 27.61 -1.11 28.04
CA ARG A 236 27.79 -0.27 29.21
C ARG A 236 28.14 1.14 28.80
N TRP A 237 27.65 2.10 29.55
CA TRP A 237 27.90 3.51 29.30
C TRP A 237 29.40 3.90 29.36
N ASP A 238 30.23 3.12 30.09
CA ASP A 238 31.67 3.32 30.19
C ASP A 238 32.47 2.62 29.07
N GLY A 239 31.81 1.97 28.11
CA GLY A 239 32.44 1.26 27.01
C GLY A 239 33.03 -0.14 27.39
N ASP A 240 32.90 -0.57 28.63
CA ASP A 240 33.38 -1.90 29.10
C ASP A 240 32.31 -3.00 28.92
N GLY A 241 31.26 -2.71 28.12
CA GLY A 241 30.22 -3.66 27.77
C GLY A 241 30.62 -4.65 26.69
N TYR A 242 29.65 -5.44 26.21
CA TYR A 242 29.81 -6.37 25.11
C TYR A 242 28.50 -6.51 24.33
N PRO A 243 28.51 -6.92 23.05
CA PRO A 243 29.63 -7.46 22.29
C PRO A 243 30.45 -6.38 21.53
N ASP A 244 29.90 -5.19 21.31
CA ASP A 244 30.47 -4.19 20.40
C ASP A 244 31.28 -3.09 21.10
N ARG A 245 31.17 -2.99 22.42
CA ARG A 245 31.85 -1.99 23.29
C ARG A 245 31.52 -0.55 22.89
N LEU A 246 30.23 -0.26 22.80
CA LEU A 246 29.64 1.03 22.43
C LEU A 246 29.77 2.06 23.56
#